data_55e09a2f78649c2ae66f10dfe3d99a6e
#
_entry.id   55e09a2f78649c2ae66f10dfe3d99a6e
#
_cell.length_a   1.000
_cell.length_b   1.000
_cell.length_c   1.000
_cell.angle_alpha   90.00
_cell.angle_beta   90.00
_cell.angle_gamma   90.00
#
_symmetry.space_group_name_H-M   'P 1'
#
loop_
_entity.id
_entity.type
_entity.pdbx_description
1 polymer ?
#
loop_
_entity_poly.entity_id
_entity_poly.type
_entity_poly.pdbx_seq_one_letter_code
_entity_poly.pdbx_strand_id
1 'polypeptide(L)'
;MRITRHPQAFGQIIWCFAHTLWIGTSFTLITSIGLILHHLFAIWHGDKRLANRFGEEFEKFKQNTSIIPFMAIIAGRQELKIQEFLRLSQLGILIAIGVLWWSHQYINIAVKTFNSSFLSEFFN
;
A
#
# COMPACT_ATOMS: atom_id res chain seq x y z
N MET A 1 -14.59 -5.24 4.05
CA MET A 1 -13.16 -5.07 4.40
C MET A 1 -12.94 -5.62 5.80
N ARG A 2 -12.51 -6.89 5.90
CA ARG A 2 -12.41 -7.59 7.20
C ARG A 2 -11.05 -7.42 7.85
N ILE A 3 -9.98 -7.38 7.04
CA ILE A 3 -8.59 -7.35 7.53
C ILE A 3 -8.23 -5.96 8.03
N THR A 4 -8.46 -4.94 7.23
CA THR A 4 -8.22 -3.53 7.58
C THR A 4 -9.17 -2.61 6.83
N ARG A 5 -9.49 -1.46 7.43
CA ARG A 5 -10.29 -0.41 6.81
C ARG A 5 -9.51 0.36 5.73
N HIS A 6 -8.18 0.40 5.83
CA HIS A 6 -7.29 1.15 4.94
C HIS A 6 -6.20 0.26 4.31
N PRO A 7 -6.57 -0.71 3.43
CA PRO A 7 -5.62 -1.66 2.88
C PRO A 7 -4.53 -1.01 2.04
N GLN A 8 -4.87 0.07 1.32
CA GLN A 8 -3.92 0.81 0.48
C GLN A 8 -2.81 1.47 1.31
N ALA A 9 -3.15 2.08 2.44
CA ALA A 9 -2.15 2.71 3.30
C ALA A 9 -1.20 1.67 3.92
N PHE A 10 -1.73 0.52 4.35
CA PHE A 10 -0.89 -0.57 4.86
C PHE A 10 0.02 -1.16 3.79
N GLY A 11 -0.49 -1.37 2.57
CA GLY A 11 0.34 -1.82 1.45
C GLY A 11 1.48 -0.84 1.18
N GLN A 12 1.21 0.46 1.18
CA GLN A 12 2.21 1.50 0.99
C GLN A 12 3.25 1.53 2.12
N ILE A 13 2.84 1.38 3.36
CA ILE A 13 3.75 1.33 4.52
C ILE A 13 4.71 0.13 4.39
N ILE A 14 4.19 -1.06 4.10
CA ILE A 14 5.02 -2.26 3.90
C ILE A 14 5.98 -2.06 2.73
N TRP A 15 5.51 -1.49 1.62
CA TRP A 15 6.33 -1.16 0.46
C TRP A 15 7.47 -0.20 0.82
N CYS A 16 7.18 0.87 1.57
CA CYS A 16 8.18 1.83 2.05
C CYS A 16 9.26 1.17 2.90
N PHE A 17 8.86 0.31 3.84
CA PHE A 17 9.79 -0.45 4.68
C PHE A 17 10.70 -1.35 3.85
N ALA A 18 10.12 -2.15 2.95
CA ALA A 18 10.87 -3.07 2.11
C ALA A 18 11.89 -2.32 1.23
N HIS A 19 11.49 -1.22 0.61
CA HIS A 19 12.39 -0.44 -0.26
C HIS A 19 13.47 0.30 0.52
N THR A 20 13.14 0.83 1.69
CA THR A 20 14.13 1.49 2.56
C THR A 20 15.20 0.51 3.03
N LEU A 21 14.80 -0.69 3.44
CA LEU A 21 15.74 -1.74 3.87
C LEU A 21 16.59 -2.27 2.70
N TRP A 22 15.98 -2.41 1.52
CA TRP A 22 16.67 -2.95 0.35
C TRP A 22 17.64 -1.96 -0.30
N ILE A 23 17.24 -0.71 -0.46
CA ILE A 23 18.04 0.31 -1.16
C ILE A 23 19.01 1.02 -0.20
N GLY A 24 18.58 1.27 1.05
CA GLY A 24 19.44 1.78 2.12
C GLY A 24 20.00 3.18 1.93
N THR A 25 19.37 4.03 1.08
CA THR A 25 19.82 5.40 0.86
C THR A 25 19.02 6.41 1.70
N SER A 26 19.64 7.55 2.03
CA SER A 26 18.95 8.66 2.71
C SER A 26 17.76 9.19 1.88
N PHE A 27 17.86 9.17 0.57
CA PHE A 27 16.76 9.55 -0.33
C PHE A 27 15.55 8.62 -0.16
N THR A 28 15.76 7.30 -0.18
CA THR A 28 14.67 6.33 0.05
C THR A 28 14.06 6.46 1.43
N LEU A 29 14.87 6.72 2.45
CA LEU A 29 14.39 6.92 3.82
C LEU A 29 13.48 8.16 3.91
N ILE A 30 13.93 9.31 3.42
CA ILE A 30 13.16 10.57 3.45
C ILE A 30 11.87 10.44 2.65
N THR A 31 11.94 9.84 1.45
CA THR A 31 10.77 9.62 0.59
C THR A 31 9.77 8.68 1.27
N SER A 32 10.23 7.61 1.89
CA SER A 32 9.39 6.66 2.64
C SER A 32 8.69 7.34 3.81
N ILE A 33 9.41 8.17 4.60
CA ILE A 33 8.80 8.94 5.70
C ILE A 33 7.70 9.86 5.15
N GLY A 34 7.98 10.60 4.07
CA GLY A 34 7.01 11.51 3.45
C GLY A 34 5.75 10.77 2.97
N LEU A 35 5.91 9.63 2.31
CA LEU A 35 4.80 8.80 1.84
C LEU A 35 3.97 8.21 3.01
N ILE A 36 4.62 7.74 4.07
CA ILE A 36 3.94 7.22 5.25
C ILE A 36 3.11 8.33 5.91
N LEU A 37 3.71 9.51 6.13
CA LEU A 37 2.99 10.65 6.71
C LEU A 37 1.82 11.09 5.83
N HIS A 38 1.99 11.12 4.51
CA HIS A 38 0.91 11.40 3.56
C HIS A 38 -0.25 10.41 3.71
N HIS A 39 0.02 9.11 3.79
CA HIS A 39 -1.03 8.10 3.95
C HIS A 39 -1.70 8.15 5.32
N LEU A 40 -0.96 8.44 6.40
CA LEU A 40 -1.56 8.64 7.72
C LEU A 40 -2.49 9.86 7.74
N PHE A 41 -2.08 10.96 7.11
CA PHE A 41 -2.94 12.12 6.94
C PHE A 41 -4.19 11.80 6.10
N ALA A 42 -4.03 11.05 5.00
CA ALA A 42 -5.14 10.63 4.14
C ALA A 42 -6.14 9.73 4.88
N ILE A 43 -5.68 8.82 5.75
CA ILE A 43 -6.53 8.01 6.64
C ILE A 43 -7.35 8.92 7.55
N TRP A 44 -6.68 9.82 8.28
CA TRP A 44 -7.34 10.72 9.22
C TRP A 44 -8.36 11.63 8.52
N HIS A 45 -7.97 12.27 7.43
CA HIS A 45 -8.83 13.17 6.66
C HIS A 45 -10.00 12.41 6.01
N GLY A 46 -9.73 11.23 5.45
CA GLY A 46 -10.74 10.38 4.83
C GLY A 46 -11.79 9.90 5.82
N ASP A 47 -11.37 9.41 6.98
CA ASP A 47 -12.26 8.98 8.05
C ASP A 47 -13.14 10.14 8.56
N LYS A 48 -12.55 11.34 8.74
CA LYS A 48 -13.29 12.53 9.16
C LYS A 48 -14.35 12.93 8.11
N ARG A 49 -13.99 12.90 6.83
CA ARG A 49 -14.91 13.20 5.74
C ARG A 49 -16.07 12.19 5.67
N LEU A 50 -15.76 10.89 5.85
CA LEU A 50 -16.78 9.84 5.84
C LEU A 50 -17.69 9.94 7.06
N ALA A 51 -17.16 10.25 8.26
CA ALA A 51 -17.96 10.49 9.45
C ALA A 51 -18.93 11.68 9.26
N ASN A 52 -18.46 12.77 8.67
CA ASN A 52 -19.30 13.93 8.39
C ASN A 52 -20.40 13.65 7.33
N ARG A 53 -20.12 12.73 6.39
CA ARG A 53 -21.07 12.42 5.31
C ARG A 53 -22.10 11.37 5.69
N PHE A 54 -21.70 10.33 6.42
CA PHE A 54 -22.50 9.14 6.70
C PHE A 54 -22.88 8.99 8.20
N GLY A 55 -22.35 9.86 9.08
CA GLY A 55 -22.74 9.91 10.48
C GLY A 55 -22.67 8.55 11.18
N GLU A 56 -23.82 8.13 11.74
CA GLU A 56 -23.94 6.89 12.52
C GLU A 56 -23.59 5.61 11.75
N GLU A 57 -23.87 5.57 10.46
CA GLU A 57 -23.55 4.38 9.63
C GLU A 57 -22.04 4.18 9.56
N PHE A 58 -21.27 5.26 9.41
CA PHE A 58 -19.82 5.17 9.42
C PHE A 58 -19.26 4.80 10.79
N GLU A 59 -19.85 5.31 11.88
CA GLU A 59 -19.45 4.93 13.24
C GLU A 59 -19.69 3.43 13.51
N LYS A 60 -20.83 2.88 13.10
CA LYS A 60 -21.09 1.42 13.16
C LYS A 60 -20.06 0.64 12.34
N PHE A 61 -19.70 1.14 11.16
CA PHE A 61 -18.66 0.53 10.32
C PHE A 61 -17.29 0.55 11.02
N LYS A 62 -16.93 1.66 11.68
CA LYS A 62 -15.68 1.79 12.45
C LYS A 62 -15.61 0.81 13.62
N GLN A 63 -16.70 0.62 14.34
CA GLN A 63 -16.78 -0.33 15.46
C GLN A 63 -16.51 -1.76 15.04
N ASN A 64 -16.96 -2.15 13.84
CA ASN A 64 -16.81 -3.50 13.29
C ASN A 64 -15.50 -3.71 12.53
N THR A 65 -14.73 -2.65 12.25
CA THR A 65 -13.50 -2.72 11.45
C THR A 65 -12.32 -2.16 12.25
N SER A 66 -11.10 -2.33 11.72
CA SER A 66 -9.90 -1.77 12.33
C SER A 66 -9.05 -1.06 11.29
N ILE A 67 -8.29 -0.04 11.73
CA ILE A 67 -7.20 0.54 10.94
C ILE A 67 -6.07 -0.48 10.86
N ILE A 68 -5.69 -1.08 11.99
CA ILE A 68 -4.60 -2.06 12.06
C ILE A 68 -5.07 -3.39 11.47
N PRO A 69 -4.31 -3.98 10.52
CA PRO A 69 -4.66 -5.27 9.94
C PRO A 69 -4.87 -6.36 10.99
N PHE A 70 -5.87 -7.22 10.75
CA PHE A 70 -6.24 -8.35 11.58
C PHE A 70 -6.77 -8.01 12.98
N MET A 71 -6.63 -6.78 13.49
CA MET A 71 -7.04 -6.43 14.84
C MET A 71 -8.54 -6.62 15.08
N ALA A 72 -9.40 -6.35 14.09
CA ALA A 72 -10.85 -6.61 14.21
C ALA A 72 -11.17 -8.10 14.27
N ILE A 73 -10.37 -8.96 13.63
CA ILE A 73 -10.49 -10.41 13.67
C ILE A 73 -10.02 -10.94 15.02
N ILE A 74 -8.86 -10.51 15.51
CA ILE A 74 -8.31 -10.89 16.82
C ILE A 74 -9.27 -10.48 17.94
N ALA A 75 -9.91 -9.31 17.83
CA ALA A 75 -10.91 -8.83 18.78
C ALA A 75 -12.29 -9.50 18.64
N GLY A 76 -12.44 -10.52 17.79
CA GLY A 76 -13.72 -11.24 17.59
C GLY A 76 -14.83 -10.43 16.91
N ARG A 77 -14.53 -9.24 16.39
CA ARG A 77 -15.51 -8.36 15.72
C ARG A 77 -15.74 -8.72 14.25
N GLN A 78 -14.82 -9.47 13.66
CA GLN A 78 -14.89 -9.95 12.28
C GLN A 78 -14.41 -11.39 12.18
N GLU A 79 -14.99 -12.15 11.25
CA GLU A 79 -14.57 -13.51 10.94
C GLU A 79 -13.63 -13.52 9.73
N LEU A 80 -12.54 -14.31 9.79
CA LEU A 80 -11.67 -14.54 8.65
C LEU A 80 -12.33 -15.57 7.71
N LYS A 81 -12.77 -15.13 6.54
CA LYS A 81 -13.33 -16.01 5.50
C LYS A 81 -12.29 -16.22 4.40
N ILE A 82 -11.55 -17.33 4.49
CA ILE A 82 -10.50 -17.69 3.53
C ILE A 82 -11.04 -17.77 2.09
N GLN A 83 -12.31 -18.20 1.93
CA GLN A 83 -12.96 -18.28 0.62
C GLN A 83 -13.04 -16.93 -0.13
N GLU A 84 -12.98 -15.78 0.59
CA GLU A 84 -12.97 -14.47 -0.04
C GLU A 84 -11.66 -14.20 -0.79
N PHE A 85 -10.55 -14.85 -0.42
CA PHE A 85 -9.25 -14.74 -1.10
C PHE A 85 -9.19 -15.56 -2.40
N LEU A 86 -10.05 -16.56 -2.54
CA LEU A 86 -10.09 -17.45 -3.71
C LEU A 86 -11.03 -16.96 -4.82
N ARG A 87 -11.57 -15.74 -4.70
CA ARG A 87 -12.39 -15.17 -5.76
C ARG A 87 -11.56 -14.90 -7.02
N LEU A 88 -12.16 -15.10 -8.20
CA LEU A 88 -11.50 -14.91 -9.50
C LEU A 88 -10.85 -13.52 -9.65
N SER A 89 -11.48 -12.48 -9.08
CA SER A 89 -10.93 -11.12 -9.05
C SER A 89 -9.62 -11.03 -8.26
N GLN A 90 -9.47 -11.78 -7.17
CA GLN A 90 -8.26 -11.81 -6.35
C GLN A 90 -7.12 -12.57 -7.07
N LEU A 91 -7.46 -13.65 -7.78
CA LEU A 91 -6.49 -14.36 -8.62
C LEU A 91 -5.95 -13.45 -9.73
N GLY A 92 -6.79 -12.64 -10.37
CA GLY A 92 -6.35 -11.65 -11.35
C GLY A 92 -5.37 -10.63 -10.76
N ILE A 93 -5.62 -10.14 -9.56
CA ILE A 93 -4.71 -9.24 -8.85
C ILE A 93 -3.37 -9.92 -8.52
N LEU A 94 -3.40 -11.17 -8.04
CA LEU A 94 -2.18 -11.93 -7.75
C LEU A 94 -1.32 -12.17 -9.01
N ILE A 95 -1.95 -12.49 -10.13
CA ILE A 95 -1.27 -12.63 -11.42
C ILE A 95 -0.66 -11.29 -11.83
N ALA A 96 -1.40 -10.18 -11.74
CA ALA A 96 -0.88 -8.85 -12.07
C ALA A 96 0.32 -8.47 -11.20
N ILE A 97 0.27 -8.75 -9.89
CA ILE A 97 1.40 -8.54 -8.96
C ILE A 97 2.60 -9.41 -9.37
N GLY A 98 2.38 -10.68 -9.72
CA GLY A 98 3.42 -11.58 -10.18
C GLY A 98 4.11 -11.08 -11.46
N VAL A 99 3.34 -10.62 -12.44
CA VAL A 99 3.85 -10.02 -13.67
C VAL A 99 4.64 -8.74 -13.39
N LEU A 100 4.14 -7.85 -12.55
CA LEU A 100 4.84 -6.63 -12.14
C LEU A 100 6.15 -6.95 -11.40
N TRP A 101 6.13 -7.93 -10.51
CA TRP A 101 7.33 -8.40 -9.82
C TRP A 101 8.37 -8.93 -10.79
N TRP A 102 7.96 -9.79 -11.72
CA TRP A 102 8.86 -10.36 -12.73
C TRP A 102 9.41 -9.29 -13.68
N SER A 103 8.59 -8.33 -14.11
CA SER A 103 9.01 -7.23 -15.00
C SER A 103 9.89 -6.17 -14.32
N HIS A 104 9.87 -6.07 -13.00
CA HIS A 104 10.56 -5.02 -12.24
C HIS A 104 12.07 -4.97 -12.52
N GLN A 105 12.73 -6.12 -12.65
CA GLN A 105 14.15 -6.19 -12.98
C GLN A 105 14.46 -5.61 -14.38
N TYR A 106 13.60 -5.83 -15.35
CA TYR A 106 13.76 -5.29 -16.72
C TYR A 106 13.55 -3.78 -16.75
N ILE A 107 12.58 -3.27 -16.00
CA ILE A 107 12.34 -1.84 -15.85
C ILE A 107 13.57 -1.17 -15.23
N ASN A 108 14.16 -1.75 -14.18
CA ASN A 108 15.37 -1.22 -13.55
C ASN A 108 16.57 -1.19 -14.50
N ILE A 109 16.74 -2.22 -15.34
CA ILE A 109 17.79 -2.24 -16.36
C ILE A 109 17.55 -1.15 -17.40
N ALA A 110 16.32 -1.03 -17.92
CA ALA A 110 15.97 -0.03 -18.91
C ALA A 110 16.20 1.41 -18.40
N VAL A 111 15.82 1.70 -17.14
CA VAL A 111 16.05 2.99 -16.50
C VAL A 111 17.54 3.29 -16.33
N LYS A 112 18.35 2.30 -15.93
CA LYS A 112 19.81 2.47 -15.82
C LYS A 112 20.46 2.75 -17.17
N THR A 113 20.06 2.02 -18.22
CA THR A 113 20.57 2.21 -19.58
C THR A 113 20.20 3.61 -20.10
N PHE A 114 18.95 4.03 -19.92
CA PHE A 114 18.49 5.36 -20.31
C PHE A 114 19.29 6.47 -19.61
N ASN A 115 19.46 6.36 -18.28
CA ASN A 115 20.23 7.34 -17.51
C ASN A 115 21.70 7.43 -17.96
N SER A 116 22.34 6.30 -18.25
CA SER A 116 23.72 6.30 -18.71
C SER A 116 23.88 6.94 -20.08
N SER A 117 22.94 6.69 -21.00
CA SER A 117 22.92 7.32 -22.33
C SER A 117 22.67 8.83 -22.23
N PHE A 118 21.69 9.24 -21.43
CA PHE A 118 21.36 10.65 -21.21
C PHE A 118 22.54 11.44 -20.62
N LEU A 119 23.21 10.89 -19.61
CA LEU A 119 24.36 11.53 -19.00
C LEU A 119 25.56 11.63 -19.95
N SER A 120 25.78 10.62 -20.81
CA SER A 120 26.86 10.63 -21.81
C SER A 120 26.64 11.70 -22.89
N GLU A 121 25.39 11.97 -23.28
CA GLU A 121 25.05 13.05 -24.22
C GLU A 121 25.18 14.48 -23.63
N PHE A 122 24.98 14.60 -22.30
CA PHE A 122 25.00 15.91 -21.64
C PHE A 122 26.42 16.39 -21.25
N PHE A 123 27.36 15.42 -21.10
CA PHE A 123 28.72 15.70 -20.61
C PHE A 123 29.82 15.55 -21.71
N ASN A 124 29.46 15.22 -22.96
CA ASN A 124 30.30 15.30 -24.14
C ASN A 124 29.94 16.50 -25.01
#